data_2a94aad6af363084343510f27e61f1f3
#
_entry.id   2a94aad6af363084343510f27e61f1f3
#
_cell.length_a   1.000
_cell.length_b   1.000
_cell.length_c   1.000
_cell.angle_alpha   90.00
_cell.angle_beta   90.00
_cell.angle_gamma   90.00
#
_symmetry.space_group_name_H-M   'P 1'
#
loop_
_entity.id
_entity.type
_entity.pdbx_description
1 polymer ?
#
loop_
_entity_poly.entity_id
_entity_poly.type
_entity_poly.pdbx_seq_one_letter_code
_entity_poly.pdbx_strand_id
1 'polypeptide(L)'
;MALAQGNLGNVIQIGAGASTAVVTVGSAKTVYVRALEIHSLDSSNIANVQVHVVPNNGGSTGTASSITRIARLGISTEDTYFFENAYPITLTANGDSVIVFNENTAGAVNVLVLGDKEA
;
A
#
# COMPACT_ATOMS: atom_id res chain seq x y z
N MET A 1 21.85 6.06 12.82
CA MET A 1 20.45 5.69 12.59
C MET A 1 20.40 4.26 12.11
N ALA A 2 19.60 3.42 12.75
CA ALA A 2 19.43 2.04 12.35
C ALA A 2 18.16 1.90 11.46
N LEU A 3 18.24 1.05 10.44
CA LEU A 3 17.10 0.68 9.61
C LEU A 3 16.67 -0.74 9.95
N ALA A 4 15.37 -0.92 10.11
CA ALA A 4 14.76 -2.24 10.20
C ALA A 4 14.27 -2.64 8.81
N GLN A 5 14.62 -3.85 8.40
CA GLN A 5 14.25 -4.40 7.08
C GLN A 5 13.16 -5.45 7.22
N GLY A 6 12.39 -5.63 6.18
CA GLY A 6 11.37 -6.67 6.08
C GLY A 6 9.97 -6.10 6.03
N ASN A 7 9.08 -6.66 6.84
CA ASN A 7 7.68 -6.22 6.86
C ASN A 7 7.57 -4.85 7.51
N LEU A 8 6.89 -3.92 6.85
CA LEU A 8 6.63 -2.59 7.40
C LEU A 8 5.35 -2.54 8.25
N GLY A 9 4.75 -3.68 8.48
CA GLY A 9 3.56 -3.86 9.30
C GLY A 9 3.02 -5.27 9.14
N ASN A 10 1.87 -5.53 9.74
CA ASN A 10 1.18 -6.80 9.56
C ASN A 10 0.45 -6.83 8.23
N VAL A 11 0.05 -8.03 7.80
CA VAL A 11 -0.86 -8.17 6.65
C VAL A 11 -2.16 -7.42 6.96
N ILE A 12 -2.59 -6.59 6.02
CA ILE A 12 -3.82 -5.80 6.13
C ILE A 12 -4.82 -6.33 5.11
N GLN A 13 -6.02 -6.65 5.58
CA GLN A 13 -7.11 -7.05 4.69
C GLN A 13 -7.95 -5.84 4.34
N ILE A 14 -8.19 -5.64 3.04
CA ILE A 14 -9.00 -4.54 2.53
C ILE A 14 -10.24 -5.14 1.86
N GLY A 15 -11.41 -4.81 2.40
CA GLY A 15 -12.68 -5.28 1.89
C GLY A 15 -13.03 -4.67 0.54
N ALA A 16 -14.04 -5.24 -0.12
CA ALA A 16 -14.52 -4.78 -1.41
C ALA A 16 -14.96 -3.31 -1.34
N GLY A 17 -14.50 -2.50 -2.28
CA GLY A 17 -14.84 -1.08 -2.36
C GLY A 17 -14.18 -0.19 -1.31
N ALA A 18 -13.26 -0.73 -0.51
CA ALA A 18 -12.60 0.02 0.56
C ALA A 18 -11.17 0.43 0.17
N SER A 19 -10.69 1.48 0.79
CA SER A 19 -9.29 1.91 0.70
C SER A 19 -8.69 2.01 2.10
N THR A 20 -7.40 1.69 2.20
CA THR A 20 -6.70 1.70 3.49
C THR A 20 -5.28 2.19 3.30
N ALA A 21 -4.80 3.01 4.21
CA ALA A 21 -3.38 3.35 4.28
C ALA A 21 -2.64 2.13 4.82
N VAL A 22 -1.86 1.48 3.97
CA VAL A 22 -1.14 0.24 4.32
C VAL A 22 0.19 0.53 5.00
N VAL A 23 0.72 1.72 4.80
CA VAL A 23 1.86 2.23 5.54
C VAL A 23 1.76 3.76 5.63
N THR A 24 2.05 4.28 6.82
CA THR A 24 2.07 5.73 7.07
C THR A 24 3.34 6.05 7.85
N VAL A 25 4.06 7.08 7.40
CA VAL A 25 5.28 7.49 8.11
C VAL A 25 4.94 8.37 9.30
N GLY A 26 5.64 8.13 10.41
CA GLY A 26 5.52 8.94 11.61
C GLY A 26 6.40 10.18 11.61
N SER A 27 6.25 10.99 12.65
CA SER A 27 7.03 12.22 12.84
C SER A 27 8.52 11.90 12.95
N ALA A 28 9.34 12.66 12.22
CA ALA A 28 10.81 12.54 12.19
C ALA A 28 11.30 11.14 11.81
N LYS A 29 10.52 10.41 11.00
CA LYS A 29 10.87 9.08 10.50
C LYS A 29 10.91 9.08 8.98
N THR A 30 11.63 8.12 8.42
CA THR A 30 11.62 7.84 6.98
C THR A 30 11.30 6.37 6.77
N VAL A 31 10.47 6.11 5.77
CA VAL A 31 10.09 4.75 5.36
C VAL A 31 10.41 4.60 3.88
N TYR A 32 11.06 3.49 3.54
CA TYR A 32 11.38 3.13 2.16
C TYR A 32 10.55 1.90 1.78
N VAL A 33 9.54 2.10 0.96
CA VAL A 33 8.68 1.00 0.48
C VAL A 33 9.31 0.40 -0.77
N ARG A 34 9.71 -0.87 -0.69
CA ARG A 34 10.36 -1.58 -1.81
C ARG A 34 9.38 -2.40 -2.60
N ALA A 35 8.40 -2.98 -1.94
CA ALA A 35 7.42 -3.83 -2.60
C ALA A 35 6.12 -3.93 -1.80
N LEU A 36 5.04 -4.20 -2.51
CA LEU A 36 3.78 -4.64 -1.92
C LEU A 36 3.46 -6.02 -2.46
N GLU A 37 3.09 -6.93 -1.57
CA GLU A 37 2.56 -8.23 -1.93
C GLU A 37 1.05 -8.17 -1.72
N ILE A 38 0.27 -8.35 -2.79
CA ILE A 38 -1.18 -8.20 -2.77
C ILE A 38 -1.80 -9.52 -3.22
N HIS A 39 -2.53 -10.17 -2.30
CA HIS A 39 -3.20 -11.43 -2.57
C HIS A 39 -4.71 -11.23 -2.67
N SER A 40 -5.30 -11.70 -3.77
CA SER A 40 -6.74 -11.64 -3.97
C SER A 40 -7.43 -12.81 -3.30
N LEU A 41 -8.47 -12.50 -2.52
CA LEU A 41 -9.36 -13.52 -1.95
C LEU A 41 -10.62 -13.72 -2.81
N ASP A 42 -10.72 -13.03 -3.94
CA ASP A 42 -11.83 -13.23 -4.87
C ASP A 42 -11.63 -14.54 -5.62
N SER A 43 -12.59 -15.44 -5.50
CA SER A 43 -12.54 -16.76 -6.14
C SER A 43 -13.23 -16.81 -7.50
N SER A 44 -13.82 -15.72 -7.95
CA SER A 44 -14.66 -15.68 -9.15
C SER A 44 -14.23 -14.67 -10.19
N ASN A 45 -13.67 -13.53 -9.78
CA ASN A 45 -13.37 -12.42 -10.67
C ASN A 45 -11.93 -11.91 -10.48
N ILE A 46 -11.44 -11.22 -11.51
CA ILE A 46 -10.18 -10.47 -11.40
C ILE A 46 -10.36 -9.34 -10.40
N ALA A 47 -9.44 -9.22 -9.45
CA ALA A 47 -9.41 -8.14 -8.51
C ALA A 47 -8.69 -6.93 -9.12
N ASN A 48 -9.36 -5.80 -9.25
CA ASN A 48 -8.72 -4.55 -9.66
C ASN A 48 -8.36 -3.75 -8.41
N VAL A 49 -7.09 -3.39 -8.31
CA VAL A 49 -6.54 -2.73 -7.12
C VAL A 49 -5.74 -1.52 -7.56
N GLN A 50 -5.94 -0.40 -6.88
CA GLN A 50 -5.16 0.82 -7.12
C GLN A 50 -4.14 1.01 -6.01
N VAL A 51 -2.93 1.45 -6.38
CA VAL A 51 -1.88 1.83 -5.44
C VAL A 51 -1.67 3.34 -5.56
N HIS A 52 -1.73 4.03 -4.42
CA HIS A 52 -1.57 5.47 -4.35
C HIS A 52 -0.41 5.82 -3.42
N VAL A 53 0.37 6.84 -3.80
CA VAL A 53 1.33 7.49 -2.90
C VAL A 53 0.73 8.84 -2.54
N VAL A 54 0.37 9.01 -1.28
CA VAL A 54 -0.47 10.13 -0.84
C VAL A 54 0.32 11.04 0.11
N PRO A 55 0.51 12.31 -0.27
CA PRO A 55 1.16 13.26 0.63
C PRO A 55 0.27 13.53 1.85
N ASN A 56 0.92 13.85 2.97
CA ASN A 56 0.21 14.19 4.20
C ASN A 56 -0.67 15.42 4.03
N ASN A 57 -1.65 15.53 4.92
CA ASN A 57 -2.50 16.71 5.04
C ASN A 57 -2.31 17.27 6.45
N GLY A 58 -1.41 18.24 6.57
CA GLY A 58 -1.13 18.88 7.85
C GLY A 58 -0.63 17.93 8.93
N GLY A 59 0.18 16.92 8.55
CA GLY A 59 0.70 15.89 9.48
C GLY A 59 -0.20 14.69 9.65
N SER A 60 -1.38 14.68 9.04
CA SER A 60 -2.31 13.54 9.03
C SER A 60 -2.30 12.86 7.68
N THR A 61 -2.84 11.64 7.62
CA THR A 61 -3.00 10.92 6.37
C THR A 61 -3.87 11.70 5.40
N GLY A 62 -3.38 11.91 4.18
CA GLY A 62 -4.12 12.61 3.14
C GLY A 62 -5.16 11.72 2.46
N THR A 63 -5.78 12.26 1.41
CA THR A 63 -6.84 11.58 0.66
C THR A 63 -6.32 11.15 -0.71
N ALA A 64 -6.53 9.89 -1.06
CA ALA A 64 -6.20 9.36 -2.39
C ALA A 64 -7.09 9.98 -3.46
N SER A 65 -6.51 10.24 -4.63
CA SER A 65 -7.22 10.79 -5.79
C SER A 65 -6.56 10.32 -7.07
N SER A 66 -7.06 10.75 -8.22
CA SER A 66 -6.44 10.40 -9.50
C SER A 66 -5.00 10.92 -9.64
N ILE A 67 -4.66 11.98 -8.91
CA ILE A 67 -3.31 12.57 -8.93
C ILE A 67 -2.31 11.71 -8.16
N THR A 68 -2.76 10.99 -7.14
CA THR A 68 -1.89 10.18 -6.27
C THR A 68 -1.74 8.74 -6.73
N ARG A 69 -2.52 8.30 -7.71
CA ARG A 69 -2.48 6.93 -8.19
C ARG A 69 -1.24 6.66 -9.03
N ILE A 70 -0.45 5.68 -8.63
CA ILE A 70 0.76 5.28 -9.35
C ILE A 70 0.61 3.96 -10.10
N ALA A 71 -0.38 3.15 -9.75
CA ALA A 71 -0.62 1.88 -10.40
C ALA A 71 -2.08 1.44 -10.26
N ARG A 72 -2.55 0.71 -11.26
CA ARG A 72 -3.81 -0.03 -11.22
C ARG A 72 -3.52 -1.44 -11.68
N LEU A 73 -3.74 -2.40 -10.79
CA LEU A 73 -3.34 -3.79 -10.97
C LEU A 73 -4.56 -4.67 -11.15
N GLY A 74 -4.48 -5.62 -12.11
CA GLY A 74 -5.46 -6.68 -12.24
C GLY A 74 -4.87 -7.97 -11.67
N ILE A 75 -5.48 -8.53 -10.65
CA ILE A 75 -5.00 -9.73 -9.98
C ILE A 75 -5.97 -10.87 -10.27
N SER A 76 -5.46 -11.96 -10.86
CA SER A 76 -6.27 -13.14 -11.16
C SER A 76 -6.86 -13.72 -9.88
N THR A 77 -7.92 -14.53 -10.03
CA THR A 77 -8.62 -15.13 -8.89
C THR A 77 -7.66 -15.91 -7.99
N GLU A 78 -7.73 -15.62 -6.69
CA GLU A 78 -6.91 -16.28 -5.66
C GLU A 78 -5.39 -16.20 -5.91
N ASP A 79 -4.94 -15.27 -6.74
CA ASP A 79 -3.54 -15.09 -7.09
C ASP A 79 -2.90 -13.98 -6.28
N THR A 80 -1.58 -13.89 -6.35
CA THR A 80 -0.78 -12.88 -5.65
C THR A 80 -0.02 -12.04 -6.67
N TYR A 81 -0.04 -10.74 -6.48
CA TYR A 81 0.71 -9.79 -7.30
C TYR A 81 1.84 -9.18 -6.46
N PHE A 82 3.07 -9.21 -6.98
CA PHE A 82 4.21 -8.55 -6.38
C PHE A 82 4.45 -7.22 -7.08
N PHE A 83 4.11 -6.14 -6.42
CA PHE A 83 4.36 -4.79 -6.93
C PHE A 83 5.71 -4.33 -6.40
N GLU A 84 6.75 -4.47 -7.24
CA GLU A 84 8.12 -4.13 -6.90
C GLU A 84 8.53 -2.84 -7.58
N ASN A 85 9.36 -2.05 -6.89
CA ASN A 85 9.90 -0.80 -7.42
C ASN A 85 11.40 -0.90 -7.60
N ALA A 86 11.91 -0.44 -8.76
CA ALA A 86 13.35 -0.37 -9.01
C ALA A 86 14.05 0.54 -7.99
N TYR A 87 13.38 1.65 -7.64
CA TYR A 87 13.78 2.52 -6.54
C TYR A 87 12.68 2.53 -5.49
N PRO A 88 13.02 2.54 -4.19
CA PRO A 88 11.98 2.52 -3.16
C PRO A 88 11.14 3.79 -3.21
N ILE A 89 9.84 3.63 -2.88
CA ILE A 89 8.98 4.77 -2.59
C ILE A 89 9.39 5.30 -1.23
N THR A 90 9.80 6.56 -1.17
CA THR A 90 10.33 7.16 0.06
C THR A 90 9.28 8.07 0.68
N LEU A 91 8.89 7.76 1.92
CA LEU A 91 7.95 8.55 2.71
C LEU A 91 8.72 9.26 3.80
N THR A 92 8.74 10.59 3.78
CA THR A 92 9.60 11.39 4.66
C THR A 92 8.86 12.35 5.59
N ALA A 93 7.69 12.82 5.19
CA ALA A 93 6.94 13.79 6.00
C ALA A 93 5.86 13.09 6.80
N ASN A 94 5.69 13.50 8.05
CA ASN A 94 4.69 12.92 8.95
C ASN A 94 3.30 12.89 8.29
N GLY A 95 2.74 11.69 8.19
CA GLY A 95 1.43 11.48 7.54
C GLY A 95 1.48 11.07 6.08
N ASP A 96 2.64 11.13 5.43
CA ASP A 96 2.78 10.58 4.08
C ASP A 96 2.48 9.08 4.11
N SER A 97 1.79 8.56 3.10
CA SER A 97 1.31 7.18 3.12
C SER A 97 1.27 6.53 1.75
N VAL A 98 1.23 5.21 1.76
CA VAL A 98 0.79 4.41 0.62
C VAL A 98 -0.61 3.92 0.93
N ILE A 99 -1.55 4.22 0.05
CA ILE A 99 -2.95 3.81 0.19
C ILE A 99 -3.27 2.83 -0.93
N VAL A 100 -3.91 1.72 -0.57
CA VAL A 100 -4.39 0.72 -1.52
C VAL A 100 -5.91 0.75 -1.53
N PHE A 101 -6.48 0.85 -2.73
CA PHE A 101 -7.92 0.84 -2.95
C PHE A 101 -8.30 -0.46 -3.66
N ASN A 102 -9.19 -1.22 -3.05
CA ASN A 102 -9.77 -2.43 -3.65
C ASN A 102 -11.04 -2.05 -4.40
N GLU A 103 -10.97 -2.03 -5.74
CA GLU A 103 -12.10 -1.66 -6.59
C GLU A 103 -13.16 -2.75 -6.72
N ASN A 104 -12.90 -3.95 -6.20
CA ASN A 104 -13.83 -5.06 -6.36
C ASN A 104 -15.20 -4.76 -5.76
N THR A 105 -16.23 -5.35 -6.35
CA THR A 105 -17.58 -5.33 -5.79
C THR A 105 -17.82 -6.48 -4.81
N ALA A 106 -16.97 -7.51 -4.87
CA ALA A 106 -16.98 -8.65 -3.96
C ALA A 106 -15.56 -9.16 -3.80
N GLY A 107 -15.25 -9.70 -2.65
CA GLY A 107 -13.92 -10.24 -2.37
C GLY A 107 -12.93 -9.21 -1.86
N ALA A 108 -12.22 -9.59 -0.81
CA ALA A 108 -11.18 -8.77 -0.18
C ALA A 108 -9.81 -9.03 -0.83
N VAL A 109 -8.85 -8.17 -0.53
CA VAL A 109 -7.44 -8.39 -0.81
C VAL A 109 -6.64 -8.27 0.47
N ASN A 110 -5.57 -9.06 0.58
CA ASN A 110 -4.60 -8.97 1.67
C ASN A 110 -3.34 -8.29 1.14
N VAL A 111 -2.85 -7.31 1.87
CA VAL A 111 -1.68 -6.51 1.47
C VAL A 111 -0.60 -6.62 2.53
N LEU A 112 0.61 -6.93 2.09
CA LEU A 112 1.81 -6.89 2.92
C LEU A 112 2.79 -5.90 2.30
N VAL A 113 3.30 -4.97 3.10
CA VAL A 113 4.26 -3.96 2.65
C VAL A 113 5.66 -4.36 3.12
N LEU A 114 6.61 -4.33 2.20
CA LEU A 114 7.99 -4.74 2.43
C LEU A 114 8.92 -3.55 2.16
N GLY A 115 9.95 -3.42 2.99
CA GLY A 115 10.93 -2.35 2.79
C GLY A 115 11.80 -2.12 4.02
N ASP A 116 12.23 -0.88 4.16
CA ASP A 116 13.08 -0.44 5.27
C ASP A 116 12.39 0.71 5.99
N LYS A 117 12.56 0.77 7.29
CA LYS A 117 12.05 1.88 8.10
C LYS A 117 13.05 2.25 9.18
N GLU A 118 13.03 3.52 9.57
CA GLU A 118 13.80 3.97 10.71
C GLU A 118 13.25 3.36 12.00
N ALA A 119 14.17 2.92 12.82
CA ALA A 119 13.83 2.30 14.10
C ALA A 119 13.26 3.35 15.09
#